data_d7b5227338254a94a4b03740c68030ed
#
_entry.id   d7b5227338254a94a4b03740c68030ed
#
_cell.length_a   1.000
_cell.length_b   1.000
_cell.length_c   1.000
_cell.angle_alpha   90.00
_cell.angle_beta   90.00
_cell.angle_gamma   90.00
#
_symmetry.space_group_name_H-M   'P 1'
#
loop_
_entity.id
_entity.type
_entity.pdbx_description
1 polymer ?
#
loop_
_entity_poly.entity_id
_entity_poly.type
_entity_poly.pdbx_seq_one_letter_code
_entity_poly.pdbx_strand_id
1 'polypeptide(L)'
;TQRPIYGFYLDHCVDGVTMAVMCIGAGLSEMLNLYIAMAVLVAYLLLSISVYINAHLKGEFKLTFAGMGPTEFRLVMIIVNTLFIYVAPLRDFTTSFNCLGTEVIFGSFDYVGLAILLILMVIYLHNFVGDAKGYAKIDPLKKWDGQLR
;
A
#
# COMPACT_ATOMS: atom_id res chain seq x y z
N THR A 1 11.23 -19.90 -24.36
CA THR A 1 9.79 -20.23 -24.19
C THR A 1 9.21 -19.35 -23.10
N GLN A 2 8.41 -18.35 -23.49
CA GLN A 2 7.73 -17.46 -22.55
C GLN A 2 6.55 -18.22 -21.91
N ARG A 3 6.45 -18.14 -20.57
CA ARG A 3 5.33 -18.69 -19.80
C ARG A 3 4.57 -17.52 -19.15
N PRO A 4 3.68 -16.83 -19.87
CA PRO A 4 3.08 -15.59 -19.40
C PRO A 4 2.23 -15.80 -18.13
N ILE A 5 1.48 -16.88 -18.02
CA ILE A 5 0.65 -17.17 -16.84
C ILE A 5 1.53 -17.48 -15.62
N TYR A 6 2.55 -18.32 -15.78
CA TYR A 6 3.47 -18.66 -14.70
C TYR A 6 4.29 -17.44 -14.23
N GLY A 7 4.79 -16.64 -15.19
CA GLY A 7 5.53 -15.43 -14.90
C GLY A 7 4.67 -14.43 -14.14
N PHE A 8 3.46 -14.19 -14.58
CA PHE A 8 2.50 -13.34 -13.91
C PHE A 8 2.23 -13.78 -12.45
N TYR A 9 1.94 -15.07 -12.24
CA TYR A 9 1.72 -15.60 -10.90
C TYR A 9 2.94 -15.40 -9.99
N LEU A 10 4.13 -15.76 -10.48
CA LEU A 10 5.36 -15.66 -9.70
C LEU A 10 5.70 -14.23 -9.34
N ASP A 11 5.58 -13.31 -10.29
CA ASP A 11 5.87 -11.89 -10.12
C ASP A 11 5.03 -11.29 -8.98
N HIS A 12 3.73 -11.53 -8.99
CA HIS A 12 2.82 -10.99 -7.98
C HIS A 12 3.00 -11.63 -6.59
N CYS A 13 3.30 -12.92 -6.53
CA CYS A 13 3.61 -13.58 -5.27
C CYS A 13 4.92 -13.05 -4.67
N VAL A 14 5.95 -12.89 -5.50
CA VAL A 14 7.25 -12.36 -5.06
C VAL A 14 7.14 -10.89 -4.65
N ASP A 15 6.35 -10.09 -5.34
CA ASP A 15 6.12 -8.69 -4.98
C ASP A 15 5.52 -8.55 -3.58
N GLY A 16 4.51 -9.36 -3.24
CA GLY A 16 3.92 -9.37 -1.90
C GLY A 16 4.93 -9.72 -0.80
N VAL A 17 5.73 -10.77 -1.02
CA VAL A 17 6.79 -11.18 -0.09
C VAL A 17 7.86 -10.09 0.04
N THR A 18 8.29 -9.51 -1.07
CA THR A 18 9.30 -8.45 -1.09
C THR A 18 8.84 -7.23 -0.29
N MET A 19 7.59 -6.80 -0.47
CA MET A 19 7.03 -5.68 0.29
C MET A 19 6.95 -6.00 1.79
N ALA A 20 6.55 -7.22 2.16
CA ALA A 20 6.52 -7.63 3.56
C ALA A 20 7.92 -7.58 4.19
N VAL A 21 8.93 -8.15 3.53
CA VAL A 21 10.32 -8.14 4.01
C VAL A 21 10.86 -6.72 4.12
N MET A 22 10.56 -5.85 3.14
CA MET A 22 11.01 -4.44 3.16
C MET A 22 10.38 -3.67 4.32
N CYS A 23 9.07 -3.77 4.54
CA CYS A 23 8.39 -3.06 5.63
C CYS A 23 8.82 -3.56 7.00
N ILE A 24 8.91 -4.88 7.18
CA ILE A 24 9.39 -5.48 8.44
C ILE A 24 10.85 -5.08 8.71
N GLY A 25 11.71 -5.18 7.70
CA GLY A 25 13.12 -4.79 7.82
C GLY A 25 13.30 -3.31 8.16
N ALA A 26 12.53 -2.42 7.52
CA ALA A 26 12.54 -1.00 7.84
C ALA A 26 12.07 -0.74 9.28
N GLY A 27 11.00 -1.41 9.73
CA GLY A 27 10.47 -1.26 11.09
C GLY A 27 11.40 -1.83 12.18
N LEU A 28 12.23 -2.83 11.85
CA LEU A 28 13.21 -3.40 12.76
C LEU A 28 14.56 -2.63 12.77
N SER A 29 14.78 -1.73 11.82
CA SER A 29 16.04 -0.97 11.69
C SER A 29 16.17 0.23 12.61
N GLU A 30 15.23 0.47 13.51
CA GLU A 30 15.15 1.67 14.38
C GLU A 30 15.00 3.02 13.62
N MET A 31 15.05 3.00 12.28
CA MET A 31 14.90 4.20 11.45
C MET A 31 13.45 4.58 11.21
N LEU A 32 12.55 3.59 11.20
CA LEU A 32 11.11 3.74 11.00
C LEU A 32 10.37 3.04 12.14
N ASN A 33 9.39 3.70 12.71
CA ASN A 33 8.55 3.08 13.74
C ASN A 33 7.85 1.83 13.17
N LEU A 34 7.98 0.71 13.88
CA LEU A 34 7.42 -0.58 13.45
C LEU A 34 5.91 -0.51 13.18
N TYR A 35 5.17 0.23 14.00
CA TYR A 35 3.71 0.37 13.82
C TYR A 35 3.37 1.10 12.51
N ILE A 36 4.15 2.12 12.14
CA ILE A 36 4.00 2.84 10.87
C ILE A 36 4.34 1.92 9.72
N ALA A 37 5.45 1.19 9.80
CA ALA A 37 5.86 0.24 8.78
C ALA A 37 4.79 -0.84 8.54
N MET A 38 4.22 -1.40 9.61
CA MET A 38 3.14 -2.38 9.53
C MET A 38 1.85 -1.79 8.97
N ALA A 39 1.51 -0.55 9.33
CA ALA A 39 0.35 0.14 8.77
C ALA A 39 0.50 0.38 7.25
N VAL A 40 1.69 0.78 6.79
CA VAL A 40 2.01 0.92 5.37
C VAL A 40 1.88 -0.42 4.64
N LEU A 41 2.40 -1.50 5.23
CA LEU A 41 2.25 -2.85 4.66
C LEU A 41 0.79 -3.24 4.51
N VAL A 42 -0.03 -3.04 5.56
CA VAL A 42 -1.46 -3.35 5.53
C VAL A 42 -2.18 -2.53 4.46
N ALA A 43 -1.92 -1.23 4.37
CA ALA A 43 -2.51 -0.37 3.34
C ALA A 43 -2.13 -0.83 1.92
N TYR A 44 -0.88 -1.20 1.70
CA TYR A 44 -0.42 -1.76 0.42
C TYR A 44 -1.12 -3.07 0.08
N LEU A 45 -1.25 -4.00 1.04
CA LEU A 45 -1.93 -5.27 0.82
C LEU A 45 -3.43 -5.10 0.52
N LEU A 46 -4.12 -4.20 1.24
CA LEU A 46 -5.52 -3.87 0.96
C LEU A 46 -5.70 -3.33 -0.46
N LEU A 47 -4.79 -2.45 -0.90
CA LEU A 47 -4.82 -1.91 -2.24
C LEU A 47 -4.56 -3.01 -3.28
N SER A 48 -3.60 -3.90 -3.05
CA SER A 48 -3.29 -5.04 -3.91
C SER A 48 -4.48 -6.00 -4.03
N ILE A 49 -5.13 -6.34 -2.93
CA ILE A 49 -6.34 -7.18 -2.91
C ILE A 49 -7.44 -6.54 -3.76
N SER A 50 -7.67 -5.24 -3.63
CA SER A 50 -8.67 -4.52 -4.43
C SER A 50 -8.39 -4.61 -5.92
N VAL A 51 -7.12 -4.50 -6.31
CA VAL A 51 -6.70 -4.64 -7.72
C VAL A 51 -6.94 -6.06 -8.23
N TYR A 52 -6.61 -7.08 -7.44
CA TYR A 52 -6.85 -8.48 -7.84
C TYR A 52 -8.33 -8.80 -7.99
N ILE A 53 -9.17 -8.30 -7.08
CA ILE A 53 -10.64 -8.45 -7.17
C ILE A 53 -11.15 -7.77 -8.45
N ASN A 54 -10.72 -6.55 -8.73
CA ASN A 54 -11.11 -5.82 -9.92
C ASN A 54 -10.65 -6.51 -11.21
N ALA A 55 -9.42 -7.03 -11.23
CA ALA A 55 -8.90 -7.80 -12.34
C ALA A 55 -9.74 -9.04 -12.63
N HIS A 56 -10.16 -9.74 -11.56
CA HIS A 56 -11.02 -10.92 -11.70
C HIS A 56 -12.42 -10.56 -12.20
N LEU A 57 -13.04 -9.51 -11.68
CA LEU A 57 -14.42 -9.12 -12.01
C LEU A 57 -14.54 -8.43 -13.38
N LYS A 58 -13.55 -7.61 -13.76
CA LYS A 58 -13.58 -6.85 -15.03
C LYS A 58 -12.89 -7.57 -16.19
N GLY A 59 -12.13 -8.64 -15.91
CA GLY A 59 -11.30 -9.31 -16.90
C GLY A 59 -10.13 -8.46 -17.43
N GLU A 60 -9.93 -7.27 -16.86
CA GLU A 60 -8.86 -6.35 -17.22
C GLU A 60 -7.92 -6.17 -16.02
N PHE A 61 -6.65 -6.43 -16.22
CA PHE A 61 -5.64 -6.25 -15.21
C PHE A 61 -4.97 -4.87 -15.33
N LYS A 62 -5.31 -3.94 -14.45
CA LYS A 62 -4.68 -2.61 -14.38
C LYS A 62 -3.99 -2.45 -13.02
N LEU A 63 -2.71 -2.78 -12.97
CA LEU A 63 -1.83 -2.59 -11.79
C LEU A 63 -1.28 -1.17 -11.65
N THR A 64 -1.97 -0.18 -12.16
CA THR A 64 -1.50 1.19 -12.02
C THR A 64 -2.23 1.90 -10.88
N PHE A 65 -1.53 2.11 -9.78
CA PHE A 65 -1.97 2.98 -8.69
C PHE A 65 -1.68 4.43 -9.11
N ALA A 66 -2.67 5.17 -9.57
CA ALA A 66 -2.51 6.55 -10.05
C ALA A 66 -1.38 6.72 -11.09
N GLY A 67 -1.16 5.72 -11.95
CA GLY A 67 -0.09 5.73 -12.95
C GLY A 67 1.27 5.22 -12.45
N MET A 68 1.40 4.88 -11.16
CA MET A 68 2.61 4.28 -10.59
C MET A 68 2.42 2.78 -10.36
N GLY A 69 3.34 1.99 -10.87
CA GLY A 69 3.41 0.54 -10.61
C GLY A 69 4.37 0.20 -9.46
N PRO A 70 4.51 -1.09 -9.12
CA PRO A 70 5.43 -1.56 -8.09
C PRO A 70 6.89 -1.17 -8.33
N THR A 71 7.28 -1.05 -9.59
CA THR A 71 8.65 -0.66 -9.99
C THR A 71 8.96 0.78 -9.64
N GLU A 72 8.02 1.70 -9.93
CA GLU A 72 8.15 3.12 -9.59
C GLU A 72 8.21 3.33 -8.09
N PHE A 73 7.41 2.56 -7.34
CA PHE A 73 7.46 2.58 -5.87
C PHE A 73 8.85 2.15 -5.34
N ARG A 74 9.42 1.06 -5.89
CA ARG A 74 10.77 0.62 -5.53
C ARG A 74 11.82 1.68 -5.84
N LEU A 75 11.71 2.34 -6.99
CA LEU A 75 12.61 3.43 -7.39
C LEU A 75 12.54 4.60 -6.41
N VAL A 76 11.32 5.02 -6.03
CA VAL A 76 11.11 6.05 -5.01
C VAL A 76 11.75 5.65 -3.70
N MET A 77 11.59 4.40 -3.25
CA MET A 77 12.20 3.90 -2.02
C MET A 77 13.74 3.92 -2.08
N ILE A 78 14.33 3.56 -3.21
CA ILE A 78 15.79 3.64 -3.42
C ILE A 78 16.27 5.10 -3.31
N ILE A 79 15.57 6.02 -3.96
CA ILE A 79 15.91 7.45 -3.92
C ILE A 79 15.79 7.99 -2.49
N VAL A 80 14.70 7.69 -1.79
CA VAL A 80 14.48 8.11 -0.40
C VAL A 80 15.59 7.58 0.49
N ASN A 81 15.87 6.27 0.46
CA ASN A 81 16.94 5.68 1.26
C ASN A 81 18.32 6.30 0.94
N THR A 82 18.60 6.55 -0.33
CA THR A 82 19.86 7.18 -0.75
C THR A 82 19.98 8.60 -0.19
N LEU A 83 18.92 9.40 -0.27
CA LEU A 83 18.90 10.75 0.29
C LEU A 83 19.16 10.72 1.82
N PHE A 84 18.56 9.78 2.54
CA PHE A 84 18.77 9.66 3.98
C PHE A 84 20.21 9.26 4.35
N ILE A 85 20.90 8.46 3.51
CA ILE A 85 22.29 8.11 3.74
C ILE A 85 23.21 9.35 3.61
N TYR A 86 22.97 10.17 2.61
CA TYR A 86 23.88 11.29 2.25
C TYR A 86 23.50 12.62 2.88
N VAL A 87 22.25 12.82 3.32
CA VAL A 87 21.76 14.09 3.87
C VAL A 87 21.61 13.98 5.38
N ALA A 88 22.71 14.27 6.12
CA ALA A 88 22.74 14.18 7.58
C ALA A 88 21.61 14.96 8.30
N PRO A 89 21.24 16.21 7.91
CA PRO A 89 20.13 16.93 8.54
C PRO A 89 18.78 16.20 8.43
N LEU A 90 18.61 15.41 7.38
CA LEU A 90 17.38 14.64 7.19
C LEU A 90 17.39 13.40 8.09
N ARG A 91 18.54 12.76 8.24
CA ARG A 91 18.71 11.55 9.05
C ARG A 91 18.58 11.83 10.55
N ASP A 92 19.19 12.93 11.00
CA ASP A 92 19.35 13.25 12.42
C ASP A 92 18.16 14.04 12.99
N PHE A 93 17.15 14.36 12.14
CA PHE A 93 15.97 15.06 12.57
C PHE A 93 15.07 14.14 13.40
N THR A 94 14.83 14.53 14.64
CA THR A 94 13.92 13.83 15.55
C THR A 94 12.99 14.81 16.23
N THR A 95 11.74 14.43 16.43
CA THR A 95 10.74 15.21 17.17
C THR A 95 10.12 14.31 18.24
N SER A 96 10.07 14.77 19.47
CA SER A 96 9.40 14.05 20.56
C SER A 96 8.01 14.61 20.81
N PHE A 97 7.02 13.71 20.90
CA PHE A 97 5.66 14.00 21.30
C PHE A 97 5.31 13.24 22.57
N ASN A 98 4.71 13.91 23.53
CA ASN A 98 4.22 13.28 24.74
C ASN A 98 2.75 12.85 24.51
N CYS A 99 2.54 11.56 24.31
CA CYS A 99 1.22 11.01 24.07
C CYS A 99 0.84 10.08 25.24
N LEU A 100 -0.18 10.45 26.01
CA LEU A 100 -0.69 9.65 27.14
C LEU A 100 0.37 9.27 28.20
N GLY A 101 1.36 10.14 28.44
CA GLY A 101 2.41 9.90 29.44
C GLY A 101 3.60 9.07 28.92
N THR A 102 3.63 8.74 27.64
CA THR A 102 4.77 8.08 27.00
C THR A 102 5.38 9.03 25.98
N GLU A 103 6.69 9.26 26.06
CA GLU A 103 7.40 10.01 25.02
C GLU A 103 7.58 9.12 23.80
N VAL A 104 6.99 9.53 22.67
CA VAL A 104 7.18 8.89 21.37
C VAL A 104 8.10 9.77 20.54
N ILE A 105 9.21 9.22 20.13
CA ILE A 105 10.19 9.91 19.28
C ILE A 105 9.90 9.55 17.84
N PHE A 106 9.65 10.57 17.02
CA PHE A 106 9.47 10.43 15.56
C PHE A 106 10.70 10.92 14.84
N GLY A 107 11.26 10.08 13.98
CA GLY A 107 12.30 10.45 13.03
C GLY A 107 11.74 10.92 11.70
N SER A 108 12.59 11.42 10.84
CA SER A 108 12.18 11.85 9.49
C SER A 108 11.56 10.71 8.67
N PHE A 109 12.01 9.47 8.84
CA PHE A 109 11.42 8.31 8.18
C PHE A 109 9.99 8.04 8.63
N ASP A 110 9.65 8.35 9.88
CA ASP A 110 8.28 8.21 10.38
C ASP A 110 7.33 9.15 9.65
N TYR A 111 7.76 10.39 9.39
CA TYR A 111 6.96 11.35 8.60
C TYR A 111 6.80 10.91 7.15
N VAL A 112 7.86 10.39 6.53
CA VAL A 112 7.77 9.82 5.18
C VAL A 112 6.84 8.60 5.17
N GLY A 113 6.96 7.71 6.15
CA GLY A 113 6.08 6.56 6.31
C GLY A 113 4.60 6.96 6.47
N LEU A 114 4.33 7.97 7.30
CA LEU A 114 2.98 8.53 7.47
C LEU A 114 2.44 9.16 6.19
N ALA A 115 3.27 9.88 5.44
CA ALA A 115 2.87 10.45 4.16
C ALA A 115 2.52 9.36 3.14
N ILE A 116 3.35 8.32 3.04
CA ILE A 116 3.09 7.16 2.19
C ILE A 116 1.79 6.46 2.62
N LEU A 117 1.60 6.22 3.91
CA LEU A 117 0.39 5.61 4.46
C LEU A 117 -0.87 6.42 4.06
N LEU A 118 -0.82 7.73 4.22
CA LEU A 118 -1.91 8.63 3.87
C LEU A 118 -2.24 8.56 2.37
N ILE A 119 -1.22 8.61 1.52
CA ILE A 119 -1.39 8.49 0.07
C ILE A 119 -2.02 7.15 -0.31
N LEU A 120 -1.52 6.04 0.22
CA LEU A 120 -2.06 4.69 -0.05
C LEU A 120 -3.52 4.58 0.41
N MET A 121 -3.85 5.12 1.60
CA MET A 121 -5.21 5.10 2.12
C MET A 121 -6.16 5.95 1.30
N VAL A 122 -5.75 7.13 0.84
CA VAL A 122 -6.56 7.98 -0.04
C VAL A 122 -6.84 7.27 -1.36
N ILE A 123 -5.82 6.68 -1.98
CA ILE A 123 -5.97 5.91 -3.22
C ILE A 123 -6.92 4.72 -3.00
N TYR A 124 -6.72 3.97 -1.92
CA TYR A 124 -7.56 2.83 -1.58
C TYR A 124 -9.04 3.23 -1.42
N LEU A 125 -9.32 4.27 -0.63
CA LEU A 125 -10.68 4.74 -0.39
C LEU A 125 -11.33 5.29 -1.66
N HIS A 126 -10.57 6.03 -2.48
CA HIS A 126 -11.07 6.53 -3.76
C HIS A 126 -11.49 5.39 -4.70
N ASN A 127 -10.62 4.41 -4.86
CA ASN A 127 -10.88 3.23 -5.69
C ASN A 127 -12.05 2.41 -5.14
N PHE A 128 -12.04 2.15 -3.84
CA PHE A 128 -13.10 1.38 -3.17
C PHE A 128 -14.49 2.01 -3.38
N VAL A 129 -14.62 3.31 -3.16
CA VAL A 129 -15.90 4.01 -3.37
C VAL A 129 -16.31 4.03 -4.84
N GLY A 130 -15.34 4.24 -5.75
CA GLY A 130 -15.58 4.22 -7.20
C GLY A 130 -16.06 2.86 -7.69
N ASP A 131 -15.36 1.81 -7.30
CA ASP A 131 -15.65 0.43 -7.68
C ASP A 131 -16.97 -0.04 -7.08
N ALA A 132 -17.22 0.23 -5.79
CA ALA A 132 -18.48 -0.13 -5.13
C ALA A 132 -19.70 0.52 -5.83
N LYS A 133 -19.60 1.80 -6.20
CA LYS A 133 -20.66 2.47 -6.99
C LYS A 133 -20.82 1.89 -8.39
N GLY A 134 -19.69 1.50 -9.02
CA GLY A 134 -19.69 0.86 -10.33
C GLY A 134 -20.41 -0.49 -10.31
N TYR A 135 -20.04 -1.35 -9.37
CA TYR A 135 -20.64 -2.68 -9.22
C TYR A 135 -22.11 -2.63 -8.80
N ALA A 136 -22.49 -1.70 -7.93
CA ALA A 136 -23.89 -1.52 -7.56
C ALA A 136 -24.79 -1.12 -8.74
N LYS A 137 -24.24 -0.51 -9.80
CA LYS A 137 -24.98 -0.22 -11.04
C LYS A 137 -25.08 -1.45 -11.95
N ILE A 138 -24.08 -2.32 -11.95
CA ILE A 138 -24.05 -3.54 -12.78
C ILE A 138 -24.97 -4.60 -12.18
N ASP A 139 -25.00 -4.70 -10.84
CA ASP A 139 -25.83 -5.64 -10.10
C ASP A 139 -26.79 -4.88 -9.15
N PRO A 140 -27.87 -4.29 -9.69
CA PRO A 140 -28.82 -3.54 -8.89
C PRO A 140 -29.64 -4.49 -8.00
N LEU A 141 -29.96 -4.04 -6.78
CA LEU A 141 -30.83 -4.77 -5.87
C LEU A 141 -32.14 -5.13 -6.57
N LYS A 142 -32.40 -6.43 -6.74
CA LYS A 142 -33.71 -6.90 -7.19
C LYS A 142 -34.74 -6.50 -6.15
N LYS A 143 -35.81 -5.79 -6.58
CA LYS A 143 -36.96 -5.56 -5.70
C LYS A 143 -37.48 -6.92 -5.26
N TRP A 144 -37.56 -7.12 -3.96
CA TRP A 144 -38.12 -8.35 -3.40
C TRP A 144 -39.61 -8.42 -3.79
N ASP A 145 -40.03 -9.41 -4.61
CA ASP A 145 -41.36 -9.60 -5.12
C ASP A 145 -42.27 -10.47 -4.22
N GLY A 146 -41.74 -10.83 -3.02
CA GLY A 146 -42.51 -11.57 -2.01
C GLY A 146 -42.72 -13.05 -2.32
N GLN A 147 -42.13 -13.58 -3.40
CA GLN A 147 -42.22 -15.03 -3.71
C GLN A 147 -41.02 -15.79 -3.15
N LEU A 148 -41.24 -16.49 -2.03
CA LEU A 148 -40.39 -17.56 -1.57
C LEU A 148 -40.62 -18.78 -2.48
N ARG A 149 -39.66 -19.14 -3.29
CA ARG A 149 -39.64 -20.45 -3.93
C ARG A 149 -38.76 -21.39 -3.13
#